data_da788716a132f2ff8b0ab1d73a685a71
#
_entry.id   da788716a132f2ff8b0ab1d73a685a71
#
_cell.length_a   1.000
_cell.length_b   1.000
_cell.length_c   1.000
_cell.angle_alpha   90.00
_cell.angle_beta   90.00
_cell.angle_gamma   90.00
#
_symmetry.space_group_name_H-M   'P 1'
#
loop_
_entity.id
_entity.type
_entity.pdbx_description
1 polymer ?
#
loop_
_entity_poly.entity_id
_entity_poly.type
_entity_poly.pdbx_seq_one_letter_code
_entity_poly.pdbx_strand_id
1 'polypeptide(L)'
;SGDIVGLLFNGLVKYNERLEIVGDLAESWVVSDDGLTITFTLRPNARWHDGTPVTTEDVRFTYEKLIDPDVRTPYSSSYELVQTVEVLDPRTVRVTYKEPFAPALESWMMGIIPKHLLEREDLNTTTLLRRPVGHGPYRFVRWKTGELIELAANLDYFEHRPYIDRYLYRIIPDQATLFLELLTNGV
;
A
#
# COMPACT_ATOMS: atom_id res chain seq x y z
N SER A 1 -5.65 10.56 -4.98
CA SER A 1 -6.66 10.35 -3.92
C SER A 1 -6.31 9.07 -3.18
N GLY A 2 -6.52 9.05 -1.85
CA GLY A 2 -6.23 7.89 -1.00
C GLY A 2 -6.92 6.61 -1.47
N ASP A 3 -8.14 6.74 -2.01
CA ASP A 3 -8.93 5.61 -2.50
C ASP A 3 -8.23 4.85 -3.63
N ILE A 4 -7.61 5.57 -4.58
CA ILE A 4 -6.88 4.95 -5.69
C ILE A 4 -5.63 4.22 -5.16
N VAL A 5 -4.90 4.83 -4.24
CA VAL A 5 -3.71 4.22 -3.64
C VAL A 5 -4.07 2.92 -2.91
N GLY A 6 -5.18 2.90 -2.15
CA GLY A 6 -5.67 1.71 -1.46
C GLY A 6 -6.11 0.57 -2.38
N LEU A 7 -6.44 0.85 -3.65
CA LEU A 7 -6.73 -0.19 -4.64
C LEU A 7 -5.47 -0.76 -5.30
N LEU A 8 -4.37 -0.02 -5.28
CA LEU A 8 -3.11 -0.42 -5.92
C LEU A 8 -2.11 -1.04 -4.95
N PHE A 9 -2.13 -0.62 -3.68
CA PHE A 9 -1.16 -1.01 -2.67
C PHE A 9 -1.85 -1.47 -1.39
N ASN A 10 -1.37 -2.55 -0.81
CA ASN A 10 -1.81 -3.06 0.49
C ASN A 10 -0.79 -2.72 1.57
N GLY A 11 -1.27 -2.58 2.81
CA GLY A 11 -0.41 -2.60 3.99
C GLY A 11 -0.14 -4.03 4.48
N LEU A 12 0.56 -4.17 5.59
CA LEU A 12 0.72 -5.47 6.24
C LEU A 12 -0.58 -5.95 6.87
N VAL A 13 -1.37 -5.02 7.39
CA VAL A 13 -2.68 -5.25 8.01
C VAL A 13 -3.70 -4.27 7.46
N LYS A 14 -4.98 -4.56 7.68
CA LYS A 14 -6.11 -3.71 7.29
C LYS A 14 -7.24 -3.82 8.31
N TYR A 15 -8.22 -2.92 8.23
CA TYR A 15 -9.50 -3.10 8.91
C TYR A 15 -10.44 -3.98 8.07
N ASN A 16 -11.15 -4.87 8.76
CA ASN A 16 -12.32 -5.55 8.18
C ASN A 16 -13.58 -4.69 8.32
N GLU A 17 -14.73 -5.21 7.86
CA GLU A 17 -16.03 -4.52 7.94
C GLU A 17 -16.50 -4.23 9.37
N ARG A 18 -15.93 -4.91 10.37
CA ARG A 18 -16.23 -4.72 11.79
C ARG A 18 -15.24 -3.79 12.48
N LEU A 19 -14.35 -3.15 11.73
CA LEU A 19 -13.25 -2.31 12.22
C LEU A 19 -12.26 -3.07 13.13
N GLU A 20 -12.11 -4.37 12.90
CA GLU A 20 -11.08 -5.19 13.53
C GLU A 20 -9.85 -5.24 12.64
N ILE A 21 -8.66 -5.21 13.24
CA ILE A 21 -7.39 -5.35 12.49
C ILE A 21 -7.22 -6.81 12.09
N VAL A 22 -7.10 -7.04 10.79
CA VAL A 22 -6.87 -8.34 10.19
C VAL A 22 -5.65 -8.32 9.29
N GLY A 23 -5.12 -9.50 8.93
CA GLY A 23 -4.03 -9.61 7.97
C GLY A 23 -4.44 -9.08 6.60
N ASP A 24 -3.46 -8.42 5.94
CA ASP A 24 -3.56 -8.01 4.54
C ASP A 24 -2.42 -8.66 3.77
N LEU A 25 -1.31 -7.97 3.49
CA LEU A 25 -0.10 -8.57 2.93
C LEU A 25 0.55 -9.58 3.91
N ALA A 26 0.47 -9.32 5.22
CA ALA A 26 0.82 -10.30 6.23
C ALA A 26 -0.35 -11.28 6.45
N GLU A 27 -0.06 -12.58 6.41
CA GLU A 27 -1.05 -13.61 6.76
C GLU A 27 -1.23 -13.74 8.27
N SER A 28 -0.19 -13.38 9.06
CA SER A 28 -0.18 -13.44 10.51
C SER A 28 0.89 -12.54 11.11
N TRP A 29 0.77 -12.28 12.40
CA TRP A 29 1.79 -11.59 13.19
C TRP A 29 1.77 -12.04 14.65
N VAL A 30 2.89 -11.84 15.33
CA VAL A 30 3.05 -12.12 16.76
C VAL A 30 3.59 -10.89 17.45
N VAL A 31 2.93 -10.45 18.54
CA VAL A 31 3.41 -9.40 19.42
C VAL A 31 4.09 -10.05 20.61
N SER A 32 5.30 -9.59 20.98
CA SER A 32 6.01 -10.07 22.17
C SER A 32 5.28 -9.70 23.46
N ASP A 33 5.52 -10.46 24.54
CA ASP A 33 4.86 -10.26 25.84
C ASP A 33 5.13 -8.86 26.43
N ASP A 34 6.29 -8.30 26.16
CA ASP A 34 6.66 -6.93 26.58
C ASP A 34 6.08 -5.82 25.66
N GLY A 35 5.43 -6.19 24.58
CA GLY A 35 4.83 -5.28 23.61
C GLY A 35 5.84 -4.49 22.77
N LEU A 36 7.13 -4.88 22.78
CA LEU A 36 8.21 -4.14 22.10
C LEU A 36 8.49 -4.65 20.69
N THR A 37 8.07 -5.85 20.34
CA THR A 37 8.29 -6.41 19.00
C THR A 37 7.02 -6.91 18.35
N ILE A 38 6.92 -6.72 17.04
CA ILE A 38 5.90 -7.33 16.20
C ILE A 38 6.64 -8.09 15.08
N THR A 39 6.38 -9.39 14.98
CA THR A 39 6.93 -10.23 13.92
C THR A 39 5.83 -10.58 12.95
N PHE A 40 5.94 -10.09 11.71
CA PHE A 40 4.98 -10.34 10.64
C PHE A 40 5.46 -11.47 9.74
N THR A 41 4.52 -12.30 9.29
CA THR A 41 4.75 -13.32 8.26
C THR A 41 3.94 -12.96 7.02
N LEU A 42 4.61 -12.75 5.89
CA LEU A 42 3.96 -12.39 4.63
C LEU A 42 3.28 -13.59 3.98
N ARG A 43 2.25 -13.33 3.18
CA ARG A 43 1.61 -14.34 2.33
C ARG A 43 2.59 -14.86 1.28
N PRO A 44 2.64 -16.17 1.03
CA PRO A 44 3.61 -16.75 0.09
C PRO A 44 3.29 -16.45 -1.38
N ASN A 45 2.05 -16.11 -1.68
CA ASN A 45 1.53 -15.90 -3.03
C ASN A 45 1.39 -14.42 -3.42
N ALA A 46 1.85 -13.48 -2.58
CA ALA A 46 1.79 -12.07 -2.89
C ALA A 46 2.82 -11.70 -3.97
N ARG A 47 2.36 -11.03 -5.02
CA ARG A 47 3.19 -10.58 -6.15
C ARG A 47 2.88 -9.14 -6.52
N TRP A 48 3.92 -8.43 -6.94
CA TRP A 48 3.79 -7.16 -7.63
C TRP A 48 3.06 -7.35 -8.95
N HIS A 49 2.43 -6.29 -9.46
CA HIS A 49 1.70 -6.33 -10.73
C HIS A 49 2.58 -6.68 -11.95
N ASP A 50 3.90 -6.57 -11.83
CA ASP A 50 4.87 -7.01 -12.83
C ASP A 50 5.29 -8.50 -12.68
N GLY A 51 4.70 -9.21 -11.70
CA GLY A 51 4.96 -10.62 -11.42
C GLY A 51 6.09 -10.89 -10.42
N THR A 52 6.87 -9.89 -10.03
CA THR A 52 7.93 -10.03 -9.01
C THR A 52 7.31 -10.41 -7.67
N PRO A 53 7.88 -11.36 -6.90
CA PRO A 53 7.40 -11.67 -5.56
C PRO A 53 7.51 -10.46 -4.62
N VAL A 54 6.51 -10.25 -3.78
CA VAL A 54 6.60 -9.31 -2.66
C VAL A 54 7.37 -9.96 -1.53
N THR A 55 8.37 -9.28 -0.99
CA THR A 55 9.21 -9.81 0.09
C THR A 55 9.33 -8.82 1.26
N THR A 56 9.88 -9.29 2.34
CA THR A 56 10.16 -8.47 3.54
C THR A 56 11.21 -7.38 3.29
N GLU A 57 12.00 -7.49 2.24
CA GLU A 57 12.88 -6.41 1.78
C GLU A 57 12.09 -5.19 1.29
N ASP A 58 10.92 -5.39 0.68
CA ASP A 58 10.03 -4.30 0.30
C ASP A 58 9.46 -3.59 1.54
N VAL A 59 9.14 -4.34 2.60
CA VAL A 59 8.66 -3.80 3.87
C VAL A 59 9.73 -2.91 4.51
N ARG A 60 10.96 -3.43 4.62
CA ARG A 60 12.09 -2.67 5.16
C ARG A 60 12.38 -1.44 4.34
N PHE A 61 12.42 -1.56 3.02
CA PHE A 61 12.62 -0.43 2.11
C PHE A 61 11.55 0.65 2.27
N THR A 62 10.28 0.26 2.40
CA THR A 62 9.17 1.20 2.63
C THR A 62 9.41 1.98 3.93
N TYR A 63 9.74 1.29 5.02
CA TYR A 63 10.07 1.94 6.29
C TYR A 63 11.24 2.91 6.16
N GLU A 64 12.35 2.48 5.54
CA GLU A 64 13.54 3.32 5.33
C GLU A 64 13.19 4.61 4.58
N LYS A 65 12.30 4.55 3.59
CA LYS A 65 11.84 5.71 2.83
C LYS A 65 10.90 6.62 3.64
N LEU A 66 10.10 6.05 4.53
CA LEU A 66 9.20 6.84 5.40
C LEU A 66 9.95 7.66 6.44
N ILE A 67 11.09 7.17 6.93
CA ILE A 67 11.94 7.88 7.90
C ILE A 67 13.09 8.67 7.27
N ASP A 68 13.29 8.56 5.97
CA ASP A 68 14.33 9.28 5.23
C ASP A 68 14.01 10.79 5.22
N PRO A 69 14.87 11.66 5.82
CA PRO A 69 14.60 13.10 5.88
C PRO A 69 14.57 13.78 4.49
N ASP A 70 15.16 13.13 3.47
CA ASP A 70 15.16 13.64 2.10
C ASP A 70 13.88 13.29 1.34
N VAL A 71 13.05 12.37 1.85
CA VAL A 71 11.75 11.99 1.28
C VAL A 71 10.63 12.82 1.88
N ARG A 72 9.89 13.54 1.03
CA ARG A 72 8.73 14.35 1.45
C ARG A 72 7.52 13.46 1.69
N THR A 73 7.25 13.16 2.96
CA THR A 73 6.07 12.39 3.37
C THR A 73 5.46 12.96 4.65
N PRO A 74 4.13 12.98 4.78
CA PRO A 74 3.47 13.39 6.02
C PRO A 74 3.42 12.28 7.08
N TYR A 75 3.94 11.08 6.79
CA TYR A 75 3.73 9.88 7.60
C TYR A 75 4.93 9.47 8.47
N SER A 76 6.06 10.18 8.38
CA SER A 76 7.29 9.85 9.12
C SER A 76 7.08 9.76 10.63
N SER A 77 6.25 10.64 11.21
CA SER A 77 5.97 10.66 12.65
C SER A 77 5.37 9.35 13.19
N SER A 78 4.65 8.60 12.37
CA SER A 78 4.08 7.31 12.77
C SER A 78 5.13 6.22 13.03
N TYR A 79 6.38 6.47 12.65
CA TYR A 79 7.49 5.50 12.73
C TYR A 79 8.64 5.94 13.62
N GLU A 80 8.52 7.08 14.32
CA GLU A 80 9.57 7.64 15.19
C GLU A 80 9.94 6.71 16.36
N LEU A 81 8.98 5.91 16.84
CA LEU A 81 9.21 4.95 17.92
C LEU A 81 9.74 3.59 17.44
N VAL A 82 9.82 3.39 16.14
CA VAL A 82 10.46 2.18 15.58
C VAL A 82 11.97 2.28 15.80
N GLN A 83 12.54 1.26 16.44
CA GLN A 83 13.97 1.14 16.66
C GLN A 83 14.66 0.44 15.51
N THR A 84 14.14 -0.72 15.10
CA THR A 84 14.67 -1.53 13.99
C THR A 84 13.57 -2.23 13.20
N VAL A 85 13.84 -2.45 11.92
CA VAL A 85 13.08 -3.36 11.06
C VAL A 85 14.06 -4.38 10.50
N GLU A 86 13.97 -5.63 10.98
CA GLU A 86 14.86 -6.73 10.61
C GLU A 86 14.19 -7.70 9.65
N VAL A 87 14.81 -7.94 8.52
CA VAL A 87 14.44 -9.04 7.61
C VAL A 87 15.05 -10.33 8.12
N LEU A 88 14.22 -11.25 8.64
CA LEU A 88 14.68 -12.56 9.13
C LEU A 88 14.78 -13.56 7.97
N ASP A 89 13.83 -13.51 7.05
CA ASP A 89 13.79 -14.25 5.80
C ASP A 89 12.86 -13.55 4.81
N PRO A 90 12.70 -14.01 3.55
CA PRO A 90 11.87 -13.32 2.54
C PRO A 90 10.40 -13.16 2.92
N ARG A 91 9.90 -13.87 3.94
CA ARG A 91 8.52 -13.81 4.42
C ARG A 91 8.37 -13.34 5.86
N THR A 92 9.43 -13.26 6.62
CA THR A 92 9.40 -12.94 8.05
C THR A 92 10.17 -11.66 8.32
N VAL A 93 9.51 -10.65 8.88
CA VAL A 93 10.08 -9.37 9.27
C VAL A 93 9.73 -9.05 10.71
N ARG A 94 10.73 -8.60 11.49
CA ARG A 94 10.56 -8.18 12.89
C ARG A 94 10.72 -6.69 13.01
N VAL A 95 9.72 -6.05 13.62
CA VAL A 95 9.75 -4.63 13.99
C VAL A 95 9.96 -4.52 15.48
N THR A 96 11.00 -3.80 15.90
CA THR A 96 11.28 -3.51 17.31
C THR A 96 11.02 -2.05 17.58
N TYR A 97 10.31 -1.75 18.68
CA TYR A 97 9.98 -0.41 19.16
C TYR A 97 10.83 -0.01 20.34
N LYS A 98 11.10 1.28 20.49
CA LYS A 98 11.84 1.87 21.63
C LYS A 98 11.07 1.76 22.92
N GLU A 99 9.74 1.81 22.85
CA GLU A 99 8.80 1.70 23.95
C GLU A 99 7.46 1.11 23.42
N PRO A 100 6.59 0.58 24.29
CA PRO A 100 5.27 0.11 23.87
C PRO A 100 4.48 1.24 23.22
N PHE A 101 3.97 1.00 22.01
CA PHE A 101 3.27 1.98 21.19
C PHE A 101 1.90 1.43 20.76
N ALA A 102 0.81 1.92 21.34
CA ALA A 102 -0.54 1.42 21.11
C ALA A 102 -0.94 1.42 19.62
N PRO A 103 -0.63 2.47 18.80
CA PRO A 103 -0.94 2.48 17.37
C PRO A 103 0.05 1.69 16.51
N ALA A 104 0.99 0.94 17.09
CA ALA A 104 2.06 0.25 16.33
C ALA A 104 1.51 -0.59 15.19
N LEU A 105 0.51 -1.42 15.47
CA LEU A 105 -0.06 -2.32 14.46
C LEU A 105 -0.78 -1.55 13.34
N GLU A 106 -1.54 -0.51 13.69
CA GLU A 106 -2.26 0.33 12.72
C GLU A 106 -1.33 1.08 11.77
N SER A 107 -0.14 1.46 12.23
CA SER A 107 0.83 2.16 11.38
C SER A 107 1.24 1.32 10.15
N TRP A 108 1.15 0.00 10.24
CA TRP A 108 1.46 -0.92 9.15
C TRP A 108 0.32 -1.18 8.18
N MET A 109 -0.76 -0.39 8.24
CA MET A 109 -1.75 -0.27 7.17
C MET A 109 -1.24 0.57 5.99
N MET A 110 -0.10 1.23 6.14
CA MET A 110 0.58 1.96 5.07
C MET A 110 0.94 1.03 3.91
N GLY A 111 0.62 1.45 2.68
CA GLY A 111 0.92 0.68 1.47
C GLY A 111 2.42 0.44 1.31
N ILE A 112 2.81 -0.82 1.10
CA ILE A 112 4.19 -1.22 0.84
C ILE A 112 4.55 -0.87 -0.61
N ILE A 113 5.75 -0.34 -0.84
CA ILE A 113 6.24 0.10 -2.15
C ILE A 113 7.33 -0.83 -2.71
N PRO A 114 7.46 -0.95 -4.06
CA PRO A 114 8.36 -1.92 -4.70
C PRO A 114 9.82 -1.45 -4.65
N LYS A 115 10.63 -2.12 -3.83
CA LYS A 115 12.07 -1.87 -3.73
C LYS A 115 12.76 -2.01 -5.09
N HIS A 116 12.47 -3.09 -5.83
CA HIS A 116 13.15 -3.42 -7.10
C HIS A 116 12.99 -2.34 -8.18
N LEU A 117 11.96 -1.51 -8.11
CA LEU A 117 11.73 -0.40 -9.04
C LEU A 117 12.23 0.94 -8.50
N LEU A 118 12.18 1.14 -7.18
CA LEU A 118 12.32 2.45 -6.57
C LEU A 118 13.63 2.66 -5.81
N GLU A 119 14.44 1.61 -5.57
CA GLU A 119 15.65 1.73 -4.74
C GLU A 119 16.69 2.72 -5.28
N ARG A 120 16.72 2.96 -6.60
CA ARG A 120 17.65 3.88 -7.27
C ARG A 120 16.99 5.19 -7.71
N GLU A 121 15.73 5.39 -7.32
CA GLU A 121 14.93 6.53 -7.74
C GLU A 121 14.86 7.58 -6.62
N ASP A 122 14.80 8.85 -7.00
CA ASP A 122 14.38 9.92 -6.11
C ASP A 122 12.84 9.94 -6.04
N LEU A 123 12.28 9.55 -4.92
CA LEU A 123 10.83 9.46 -4.72
C LEU A 123 10.11 10.82 -4.80
N ASN A 124 10.83 11.93 -4.68
CA ASN A 124 10.22 13.26 -4.81
C ASN A 124 9.97 13.66 -6.27
N THR A 125 10.69 13.04 -7.22
CA THR A 125 10.73 13.47 -8.62
C THR A 125 10.51 12.36 -9.66
N THR A 126 10.57 11.10 -9.24
CA THR A 126 10.45 9.96 -10.16
C THR A 126 9.14 9.93 -10.92
N THR A 127 9.22 9.68 -12.23
CA THR A 127 8.04 9.49 -13.09
C THR A 127 7.33 8.15 -12.88
N LEU A 128 7.98 7.20 -12.19
CA LEU A 128 7.40 5.89 -11.87
C LEU A 128 6.15 6.01 -10.99
N LEU A 129 6.04 7.08 -10.18
CA LEU A 129 4.84 7.36 -9.39
C LEU A 129 3.61 7.69 -10.25
N ARG A 130 3.79 8.04 -11.54
CA ARG A 130 2.69 8.24 -12.50
C ARG A 130 2.24 6.97 -13.20
N ARG A 131 3.02 5.90 -13.09
CA ARG A 131 2.72 4.56 -13.61
C ARG A 131 3.00 3.53 -12.51
N PRO A 132 2.27 3.59 -11.39
CA PRO A 132 2.58 2.80 -10.23
C PRO A 132 2.42 1.30 -10.51
N VAL A 133 3.39 0.53 -10.04
CA VAL A 133 3.32 -0.93 -9.96
C VAL A 133 3.04 -1.27 -8.51
N GLY A 134 1.83 -1.72 -8.23
CA GLY A 134 1.38 -2.12 -6.91
C GLY A 134 1.31 -3.64 -6.78
N HIS A 135 0.63 -4.10 -5.75
CA HIS A 135 0.35 -5.51 -5.47
C HIS A 135 -1.11 -5.69 -4.99
N GLY A 136 -1.90 -4.65 -5.10
CA GLY A 136 -3.30 -4.60 -4.67
C GLY A 136 -4.27 -5.27 -5.63
N PRO A 137 -5.58 -5.20 -5.30
CA PRO A 137 -6.63 -5.84 -6.07
C PRO A 137 -6.81 -5.27 -7.48
N TYR A 138 -6.31 -4.07 -7.73
CA TYR A 138 -6.37 -3.45 -9.06
C TYR A 138 -4.99 -3.05 -9.55
N ARG A 139 -4.82 -3.07 -10.88
CA ARG A 139 -3.61 -2.64 -11.60
C ARG A 139 -3.85 -1.29 -12.25
N PHE A 140 -2.81 -0.46 -12.28
CA PHE A 140 -2.81 0.78 -13.03
C PHE A 140 -2.80 0.50 -14.54
N VAL A 141 -3.69 1.16 -15.29
CA VAL A 141 -3.74 1.08 -16.75
C VAL A 141 -3.25 2.37 -17.38
N ARG A 142 -3.88 3.50 -17.06
CA ARG A 142 -3.51 4.80 -17.61
C ARG A 142 -4.00 5.96 -16.76
N TRP A 143 -3.32 7.08 -16.93
CA TRP A 143 -3.70 8.38 -16.36
C TRP A 143 -3.65 9.43 -17.45
N LYS A 144 -4.79 10.01 -17.77
CA LYS A 144 -4.92 11.22 -18.57
C LYS A 144 -5.16 12.40 -17.62
N THR A 145 -4.15 13.27 -17.53
CA THR A 145 -4.18 14.41 -16.60
C THR A 145 -5.40 15.29 -16.89
N GLY A 146 -6.20 15.58 -15.84
CA GLY A 146 -7.42 16.38 -15.93
C GLY A 146 -8.64 15.66 -16.51
N GLU A 147 -8.51 14.40 -16.96
CA GLU A 147 -9.61 13.64 -17.56
C GLU A 147 -9.99 12.40 -16.75
N LEU A 148 -9.07 11.43 -16.64
CA LEU A 148 -9.39 10.15 -15.99
C LEU A 148 -8.15 9.39 -15.51
N ILE A 149 -8.39 8.52 -14.53
CA ILE A 149 -7.49 7.43 -14.15
C ILE A 149 -8.24 6.12 -14.35
N GLU A 150 -7.59 5.15 -15.00
CA GLU A 150 -8.15 3.83 -15.29
C GLU A 150 -7.35 2.75 -14.58
N LEU A 151 -8.07 1.87 -13.88
CA LEU A 151 -7.55 0.68 -13.21
C LEU A 151 -8.25 -0.55 -13.75
N ALA A 152 -7.55 -1.68 -13.80
CA ALA A 152 -8.10 -2.99 -14.15
C ALA A 152 -7.92 -3.99 -13.01
N ALA A 153 -8.82 -4.95 -12.89
CA ALA A 153 -8.73 -6.00 -11.88
C ALA A 153 -7.41 -6.77 -11.98
N ASN A 154 -6.78 -7.01 -10.83
CA ASN A 154 -5.64 -7.91 -10.71
C ASN A 154 -6.15 -9.34 -10.60
N LEU A 155 -5.98 -10.11 -11.67
CA LEU A 155 -6.49 -11.50 -11.73
C LEU A 155 -5.69 -12.45 -10.84
N ASP A 156 -4.45 -12.08 -10.48
CA ASP A 156 -3.53 -12.84 -9.66
C ASP A 156 -3.45 -12.29 -8.22
N TYR A 157 -4.49 -11.54 -7.79
CA TYR A 157 -4.51 -10.98 -6.45
C TYR A 157 -4.52 -12.06 -5.38
N PHE A 158 -3.71 -11.91 -4.34
CA PHE A 158 -3.42 -12.95 -3.36
C PHE A 158 -4.61 -13.37 -2.49
N GLU A 159 -5.66 -12.56 -2.36
CA GLU A 159 -6.89 -12.96 -1.68
C GLU A 159 -7.85 -13.62 -2.68
N HIS A 160 -8.44 -12.84 -3.54
CA HIS A 160 -9.34 -13.32 -4.61
C HIS A 160 -9.48 -12.23 -5.67
N ARG A 161 -9.81 -12.63 -6.88
CA ARG A 161 -10.08 -11.71 -7.98
C ARG A 161 -11.22 -10.73 -7.59
N PRO A 162 -11.05 -9.42 -7.82
CA PRO A 162 -12.14 -8.45 -7.68
C PRO A 162 -13.32 -8.75 -8.60
N TYR A 163 -14.55 -8.46 -8.13
CA TYR A 163 -15.76 -8.63 -8.93
C TYR A 163 -15.90 -7.60 -10.05
N ILE A 164 -15.40 -6.39 -9.83
CA ILE A 164 -15.44 -5.31 -10.81
C ILE A 164 -14.19 -5.40 -11.68
N ASP A 165 -14.35 -5.52 -12.99
CA ASP A 165 -13.23 -5.69 -13.92
C ASP A 165 -12.41 -4.43 -14.12
N ARG A 166 -13.04 -3.24 -14.07
CA ARG A 166 -12.40 -1.95 -14.36
C ARG A 166 -12.96 -0.85 -13.49
N TYR A 167 -12.08 0.04 -13.01
CA TYR A 167 -12.41 1.31 -12.38
C TYR A 167 -11.99 2.47 -13.25
N LEU A 168 -12.92 3.39 -13.49
CA LEU A 168 -12.68 4.64 -14.20
C LEU A 168 -12.95 5.80 -13.23
N TYR A 169 -11.89 6.47 -12.80
CA TYR A 169 -11.98 7.71 -12.04
C TYR A 169 -12.00 8.89 -13.01
N ARG A 170 -13.18 9.42 -13.31
CA ARG A 170 -13.34 10.60 -14.16
C ARG A 170 -13.16 11.86 -13.33
N ILE A 171 -12.38 12.78 -13.85
CA ILE A 171 -12.16 14.09 -13.25
C ILE A 171 -13.09 15.05 -13.95
N ILE A 172 -14.20 15.43 -13.29
CA ILE A 172 -15.19 16.36 -13.79
C ILE A 172 -15.01 17.68 -13.02
N PRO A 173 -14.41 18.71 -13.62
CA PRO A 173 -14.04 19.93 -12.90
C PRO A 173 -15.23 20.81 -12.51
N ASP A 174 -16.38 20.64 -13.18
CA ASP A 174 -17.58 21.46 -12.96
C ASP A 174 -18.73 20.64 -12.36
N GLN A 175 -19.24 21.09 -11.21
CA GLN A 175 -20.33 20.42 -10.49
C GLN A 175 -21.64 20.36 -11.27
N ALA A 176 -21.96 21.37 -12.10
CA ALA A 176 -23.17 21.36 -12.92
C ALA A 176 -23.08 20.27 -14.01
N THR A 177 -21.91 20.11 -14.63
CA THR A 177 -21.63 19.02 -15.58
C THR A 177 -21.74 17.67 -14.90
N LEU A 178 -21.19 17.49 -13.69
CA LEU A 178 -21.31 16.25 -12.92
C LEU A 178 -22.78 15.89 -12.67
N PHE A 179 -23.60 16.88 -12.28
CA PHE A 179 -25.02 16.66 -12.03
C PHE A 179 -25.79 16.25 -13.30
N LEU A 180 -25.50 16.89 -14.42
CA LEU A 180 -26.11 16.52 -15.72
C LEU A 180 -25.71 15.12 -16.17
N GLU A 181 -24.44 14.72 -16.02
CA GLU A 181 -23.99 13.38 -16.34
C GLU A 181 -24.62 12.32 -15.44
N LEU A 182 -24.84 12.61 -14.17
CA LEU A 182 -25.55 11.74 -13.24
C LEU A 182 -27.01 11.51 -13.68
N LEU A 183 -27.70 12.56 -14.10
CA LEU A 183 -29.07 12.48 -14.59
C LEU A 183 -29.21 11.69 -15.92
N THR A 184 -28.17 11.69 -16.73
CA THR A 184 -28.15 11.02 -18.04
C THR A 184 -27.47 9.66 -18.03
N ASN A 185 -27.13 9.11 -16.83
CA ASN A 185 -26.36 7.87 -16.67
C ASN A 185 -25.00 7.89 -17.40
N GLY A 186 -24.37 9.06 -17.49
CA GLY A 186 -23.04 9.23 -18.09
C GLY A 186 -21.89 8.94 -17.13
N VAL A 187 -22.19 8.69 -15.85
CA VAL A 187 -21.26 8.30 -14.79
C VAL A 187 -21.84 7.15 -13.99
#